data_efabf78b10bd4cb7aa74de0c877ed410
#
_entry.id   efabf78b10bd4cb7aa74de0c877ed410
#
_cell.length_a   1.000
_cell.length_b   1.000
_cell.length_c   1.000
_cell.angle_alpha   90.00
_cell.angle_beta   90.00
_cell.angle_gamma   90.00
#
_symmetry.space_group_name_H-M   'P 1'
#
loop_
_entity.id
_entity.type
_entity.pdbx_description
1 polymer ?
#
loop_
_entity_poly.entity_id
_entity_poly.type
_entity_poly.pdbx_seq_one_letter_code
_entity_poly.pdbx_strand_id
1 'polypeptide(L)'
;AESSTTEKKKEAKKPLVKKFDLYIIKKFIGTFFFIILMLLLVIVMFDINEKLDAMLLAPLKETVFKYFLNFLPGFINQFAPMFVFITVIFFTSKLADRCEITAILSSGISFNRLAVPYIVSAVFISIGTLVLSLYIIPPANVKRIEYTNQWVKNKRVDYGDNVQLQMRPGVMFHMERYDNTTKHGYHISIEEFKDNVLVSRITAQSAVYDTLGRWKLSDYNHRKFDGLKETMTTGSMMDTLLNFDPKDFLISKNDQETLTSPELKRYITEQRERGVANIQQFEIEYEKRYAMTAAALILTIIGFSLSSRKVRGGTGLNIMIGIVLSFSYILFMQVTQTFAQNGYTSSRVAMWIPNILFTLIAVVLYKKASR
;
A
#
# COMPACT_ATOMS: atom_id res chain seq x y z
N ALA A 1 -42.05 -44.87 -46.06
CA ALA A 1 -40.79 -44.12 -45.84
C ALA A 1 -41.14 -42.80 -45.17
N GLU A 2 -41.22 -42.83 -43.86
CA GLU A 2 -41.42 -41.63 -43.01
C GLU A 2 -40.07 -41.10 -42.57
N SER A 3 -39.69 -39.93 -43.05
CA SER A 3 -38.52 -39.21 -42.62
C SER A 3 -38.84 -38.41 -41.33
N SER A 4 -38.41 -38.90 -40.21
CA SER A 4 -38.46 -38.18 -38.93
C SER A 4 -37.41 -37.08 -38.93
N THR A 5 -37.81 -35.85 -39.16
CA THR A 5 -37.01 -34.68 -38.99
C THR A 5 -36.89 -34.33 -37.49
N THR A 6 -35.77 -34.73 -36.88
CA THR A 6 -35.46 -34.37 -35.52
C THR A 6 -35.00 -32.92 -35.47
N GLU A 7 -35.90 -31.98 -35.18
CA GLU A 7 -35.57 -30.61 -34.84
C GLU A 7 -34.76 -30.58 -33.52
N LYS A 8 -33.45 -30.39 -33.63
CA LYS A 8 -32.60 -30.01 -32.52
C LYS A 8 -33.01 -28.60 -32.04
N LYS A 9 -33.87 -28.55 -31.01
CA LYS A 9 -34.10 -27.34 -30.23
C LYS A 9 -32.75 -26.78 -29.73
N LYS A 10 -32.29 -25.70 -30.38
CA LYS A 10 -31.18 -24.89 -29.85
C LYS A 10 -31.60 -24.40 -28.45
N GLU A 11 -31.04 -24.99 -27.38
CA GLU A 11 -31.13 -24.44 -26.05
C GLU A 11 -30.55 -23.03 -26.09
N ALA A 12 -31.42 -22.02 -26.02
CA ALA A 12 -31.03 -20.63 -25.87
C ALA A 12 -30.23 -20.52 -24.57
N LYS A 13 -28.94 -20.26 -24.68
CA LYS A 13 -28.08 -19.97 -23.52
C LYS A 13 -28.77 -18.91 -22.68
N LYS A 14 -29.26 -19.29 -21.50
CA LYS A 14 -29.85 -18.35 -20.54
C LYS A 14 -28.85 -17.23 -20.30
N PRO A 15 -29.24 -15.95 -20.40
CA PRO A 15 -28.32 -14.84 -20.18
C PRO A 15 -27.69 -14.97 -18.81
N LEU A 16 -26.34 -14.92 -18.76
CA LEU A 16 -25.55 -15.03 -17.53
C LEU A 16 -25.97 -13.99 -16.47
N VAL A 17 -26.42 -12.80 -16.92
CA VAL A 17 -26.88 -11.71 -16.07
C VAL A 17 -28.38 -11.53 -16.27
N LYS A 18 -29.14 -11.76 -15.20
CA LYS A 18 -30.59 -11.50 -15.20
C LYS A 18 -30.83 -10.00 -14.99
N LYS A 19 -32.00 -9.49 -15.41
CA LYS A 19 -32.41 -8.07 -15.21
C LYS A 19 -32.26 -7.63 -13.74
N PHE A 20 -32.50 -8.53 -12.81
CA PHE A 20 -32.32 -8.32 -11.38
C PHE A 20 -30.85 -8.06 -11.00
N ASP A 21 -29.90 -8.84 -11.53
CA ASP A 21 -28.48 -8.66 -11.23
C ASP A 21 -28.00 -7.28 -11.69
N LEU A 22 -28.41 -6.89 -12.89
CA LEU A 22 -28.06 -5.57 -13.45
C LEU A 22 -28.63 -4.42 -12.62
N TYR A 23 -29.84 -4.59 -12.09
CA TYR A 23 -30.45 -3.61 -11.18
C TYR A 23 -29.60 -3.42 -9.92
N ILE A 24 -29.21 -4.51 -9.25
CA ILE A 24 -28.37 -4.48 -8.05
C ILE A 24 -27.00 -3.87 -8.35
N ILE A 25 -26.33 -4.34 -9.42
CA ILE A 25 -25.01 -3.85 -9.82
C ILE A 25 -25.04 -2.34 -10.10
N LYS A 26 -26.01 -1.88 -10.92
CA LYS A 26 -26.14 -0.45 -11.24
C LYS A 26 -26.37 0.41 -10.00
N LYS A 27 -27.25 -0.03 -9.11
CA LYS A 27 -27.50 0.68 -7.84
C LYS A 27 -26.30 0.65 -6.90
N PHE A 28 -25.65 -0.48 -6.77
CA PHE A 28 -24.44 -0.62 -5.94
C PHE A 28 -23.33 0.32 -6.42
N ILE A 29 -22.97 0.24 -7.69
CA ILE A 29 -21.90 1.08 -8.28
C ILE A 29 -22.27 2.55 -8.19
N GLY A 30 -23.53 2.92 -8.50
CA GLY A 30 -23.99 4.31 -8.38
C GLY A 30 -23.91 4.84 -6.94
N THR A 31 -24.29 4.03 -5.96
CA THR A 31 -24.19 4.39 -4.54
C THR A 31 -22.72 4.50 -4.11
N PHE A 32 -21.85 3.63 -4.61
CA PHE A 32 -20.41 3.67 -4.34
C PHE A 32 -19.77 5.00 -4.81
N PHE A 33 -20.01 5.39 -6.05
CA PHE A 33 -19.50 6.67 -6.56
C PHE A 33 -20.11 7.88 -5.84
N PHE A 34 -21.39 7.81 -5.46
CA PHE A 34 -22.04 8.87 -4.69
C PHE A 34 -21.40 9.04 -3.31
N ILE A 35 -21.16 7.94 -2.58
CA ILE A 35 -20.51 7.98 -1.27
C ILE A 35 -19.09 8.49 -1.37
N ILE A 36 -18.31 8.01 -2.35
CA ILE A 36 -16.96 8.53 -2.60
C ILE A 36 -16.99 10.02 -2.84
N LEU A 37 -17.88 10.52 -3.72
CA LEU A 37 -17.95 11.94 -4.04
C LEU A 37 -18.24 12.79 -2.79
N MET A 38 -19.20 12.36 -1.97
CA MET A 38 -19.53 13.06 -0.73
C MET A 38 -18.35 13.10 0.24
N LEU A 39 -17.68 11.96 0.43
CA LEU A 39 -16.54 11.88 1.34
C LEU A 39 -15.33 12.66 0.81
N LEU A 40 -15.09 12.63 -0.50
CA LEU A 40 -14.01 13.40 -1.12
C LEU A 40 -14.17 14.91 -0.92
N LEU A 41 -15.39 15.45 -1.00
CA LEU A 41 -15.64 16.88 -0.73
C LEU A 41 -15.21 17.26 0.68
N VAL A 42 -15.55 16.42 1.67
CA VAL A 42 -15.17 16.65 3.07
C VAL A 42 -13.64 16.58 3.23
N ILE A 43 -13.02 15.57 2.63
CA ILE A 43 -11.57 15.33 2.75
C ILE A 43 -10.76 16.44 2.08
N VAL A 44 -11.16 16.85 0.87
CA VAL A 44 -10.51 17.97 0.18
C VAL A 44 -10.61 19.25 1.02
N MET A 45 -11.75 19.49 1.67
CA MET A 45 -11.93 20.65 2.53
C MET A 45 -11.00 20.62 3.76
N PHE A 46 -10.84 19.44 4.39
CA PHE A 46 -9.88 19.28 5.50
C PHE A 46 -8.43 19.43 5.02
N ASP A 47 -8.06 18.85 3.90
CA ASP A 47 -6.71 18.93 3.35
C ASP A 47 -6.34 20.37 2.93
N ILE A 48 -7.29 21.12 2.35
CA ILE A 48 -7.12 22.55 2.07
C ILE A 48 -6.87 23.32 3.37
N ASN A 49 -7.67 23.05 4.40
CA ASN A 49 -7.55 23.78 5.68
C ASN A 49 -6.21 23.50 6.38
N GLU A 50 -5.74 22.23 6.32
CA GLU A 50 -4.44 21.84 6.87
C GLU A 50 -3.25 22.51 6.16
N LYS A 51 -3.35 22.72 4.84
CA LYS A 51 -2.24 23.21 3.99
C LYS A 51 -2.51 24.60 3.41
N LEU A 52 -3.43 25.35 4.00
CA LEU A 52 -3.91 26.62 3.46
C LEU A 52 -2.77 27.61 3.18
N ASP A 53 -1.88 27.80 4.15
CA ASP A 53 -0.75 28.74 4.02
C ASP A 53 0.16 28.42 2.84
N ALA A 54 0.45 27.13 2.65
CA ALA A 54 1.27 26.67 1.53
C ALA A 54 0.55 26.81 0.18
N MET A 55 -0.76 26.54 0.16
CA MET A 55 -1.57 26.62 -1.06
C MET A 55 -1.81 28.07 -1.50
N LEU A 56 -1.84 29.03 -0.57
CA LEU A 56 -1.93 30.46 -0.88
C LEU A 56 -0.66 31.02 -1.55
N LEU A 57 0.49 30.41 -1.28
CA LEU A 57 1.77 30.78 -1.90
C LEU A 57 1.95 30.12 -3.28
N ALA A 58 1.27 29.03 -3.53
CA ALA A 58 1.38 28.27 -4.77
C ALA A 58 0.41 28.79 -5.85
N PRO A 59 0.76 28.69 -7.15
CA PRO A 59 -0.18 28.99 -8.23
C PRO A 59 -1.38 28.03 -8.18
N LEU A 60 -2.60 28.57 -8.26
CA LEU A 60 -3.85 27.78 -8.21
C LEU A 60 -3.86 26.62 -9.22
N LYS A 61 -3.33 26.86 -10.42
CA LYS A 61 -3.22 25.83 -11.46
C LYS A 61 -2.37 24.64 -11.01
N GLU A 62 -1.24 24.88 -10.35
CA GLU A 62 -0.39 23.82 -9.84
C GLU A 62 -1.06 23.08 -8.69
N THR A 63 -1.71 23.78 -7.79
CA THR A 63 -2.47 23.19 -6.68
C THR A 63 -3.56 22.24 -7.19
N VAL A 64 -4.32 22.61 -8.22
CA VAL A 64 -5.38 21.76 -8.77
C VAL A 64 -4.80 20.58 -9.56
N PHE A 65 -3.88 20.83 -10.51
CA PHE A 65 -3.43 19.81 -11.46
C PHE A 65 -2.25 18.97 -10.97
N LYS A 66 -1.32 19.54 -10.20
CA LYS A 66 -0.18 18.78 -9.66
C LYS A 66 -0.50 18.13 -8.30
N TYR A 67 -1.30 18.80 -7.45
CA TYR A 67 -1.60 18.28 -6.14
C TYR A 67 -2.92 17.50 -6.10
N PHE A 68 -4.09 18.15 -6.22
CA PHE A 68 -5.37 17.48 -6.02
C PHE A 68 -5.65 16.36 -7.04
N LEU A 69 -5.41 16.59 -8.32
CA LEU A 69 -5.65 15.56 -9.36
C LEU A 69 -4.81 14.30 -9.12
N ASN A 70 -3.64 14.44 -8.51
CA ASN A 70 -2.73 13.33 -8.21
C ASN A 70 -2.88 12.78 -6.78
N PHE A 71 -3.47 13.54 -5.86
CA PHE A 71 -3.77 13.13 -4.50
C PHE A 71 -5.02 12.25 -4.42
N LEU A 72 -6.09 12.65 -5.12
CA LEU A 72 -7.40 11.99 -5.03
C LEU A 72 -7.37 10.50 -5.39
N PRO A 73 -6.74 10.03 -6.48
CA PRO A 73 -6.68 8.60 -6.80
C PRO A 73 -6.01 7.76 -5.71
N GLY A 74 -4.91 8.27 -5.14
CA GLY A 74 -4.21 7.59 -4.05
C GLY A 74 -5.09 7.48 -2.79
N PHE A 75 -5.77 8.58 -2.45
CA PHE A 75 -6.68 8.61 -1.31
C PHE A 75 -7.88 7.67 -1.48
N ILE A 76 -8.55 7.72 -2.63
CA ILE A 76 -9.66 6.80 -2.95
C ILE A 76 -9.21 5.36 -2.81
N ASN A 77 -8.05 5.02 -3.35
CA ASN A 77 -7.53 3.67 -3.34
C ASN A 77 -7.20 3.18 -1.91
N GLN A 78 -6.59 4.04 -1.10
CA GLN A 78 -6.24 3.72 0.29
C GLN A 78 -7.48 3.40 1.14
N PHE A 79 -8.58 4.10 0.92
CA PHE A 79 -9.83 3.93 1.67
C PHE A 79 -10.90 3.14 0.90
N ALA A 80 -10.58 2.61 -0.29
CA ALA A 80 -11.52 1.86 -1.11
C ALA A 80 -12.21 0.71 -0.38
N PRO A 81 -11.54 -0.13 0.43
CA PRO A 81 -12.21 -1.19 1.19
C PRO A 81 -13.28 -0.64 2.14
N MET A 82 -13.01 0.47 2.81
CA MET A 82 -13.97 1.15 3.70
C MET A 82 -15.16 1.71 2.91
N PHE A 83 -14.90 2.38 1.78
CA PHE A 83 -15.97 2.94 0.95
C PHE A 83 -16.88 1.86 0.38
N VAL A 84 -16.31 0.75 -0.10
CA VAL A 84 -17.08 -0.41 -0.56
C VAL A 84 -17.94 -0.95 0.57
N PHE A 85 -17.37 -1.12 1.75
CA PHE A 85 -18.07 -1.65 2.90
C PHE A 85 -19.26 -0.78 3.35
N ILE A 86 -19.04 0.53 3.50
CA ILE A 86 -20.10 1.49 3.84
C ILE A 86 -21.20 1.45 2.76
N THR A 87 -20.81 1.39 1.47
CA THR A 87 -21.75 1.30 0.36
C THR A 87 -22.61 0.06 0.45
N VAL A 88 -22.00 -1.10 0.70
CA VAL A 88 -22.73 -2.37 0.83
C VAL A 88 -23.73 -2.28 1.96
N ILE A 89 -23.30 -1.81 3.13
CA ILE A 89 -24.18 -1.72 4.30
C ILE A 89 -25.32 -0.75 4.06
N PHE A 90 -25.02 0.46 3.58
CA PHE A 90 -26.03 1.49 3.32
C PHE A 90 -27.07 1.01 2.30
N PHE A 91 -26.60 0.49 1.17
CA PHE A 91 -27.47 0.01 0.11
C PHE A 91 -28.31 -1.19 0.53
N THR A 92 -27.68 -2.20 1.15
CA THR A 92 -28.34 -3.44 1.58
C THR A 92 -29.33 -3.19 2.71
N SER A 93 -28.98 -2.37 3.70
CA SER A 93 -29.91 -2.01 4.77
C SER A 93 -31.14 -1.28 4.22
N LYS A 94 -30.95 -0.39 3.25
CA LYS A 94 -32.08 0.31 2.60
C LYS A 94 -33.01 -0.66 1.86
N LEU A 95 -32.47 -1.69 1.21
CA LEU A 95 -33.27 -2.75 0.59
C LEU A 95 -33.98 -3.62 1.63
N ALA A 96 -33.31 -3.93 2.75
CA ALA A 96 -33.88 -4.71 3.85
C ALA A 96 -35.01 -3.96 4.55
N ASP A 97 -34.86 -2.66 4.83
CA ASP A 97 -35.88 -1.81 5.45
C ASP A 97 -37.12 -1.67 4.59
N ARG A 98 -36.98 -1.65 3.25
CA ARG A 98 -38.08 -1.65 2.30
C ARG A 98 -38.70 -3.02 2.06
N CYS A 99 -38.26 -4.05 2.80
CA CYS A 99 -38.68 -5.44 2.63
C CYS A 99 -38.39 -6.02 1.23
N GLU A 100 -37.57 -5.33 0.38
CA GLU A 100 -37.21 -5.80 -0.96
C GLU A 100 -36.43 -7.12 -0.88
N ILE A 101 -35.47 -7.25 0.06
CA ILE A 101 -34.70 -8.49 0.28
C ILE A 101 -35.65 -9.64 0.69
N THR A 102 -36.57 -9.39 1.60
CA THR A 102 -37.54 -10.39 2.06
C THR A 102 -38.44 -10.85 0.88
N ALA A 103 -38.93 -9.93 0.06
CA ALA A 103 -39.75 -10.26 -1.11
C ALA A 103 -38.95 -11.11 -2.14
N ILE A 104 -37.65 -10.78 -2.36
CA ILE A 104 -36.78 -11.55 -3.24
C ILE A 104 -36.57 -12.98 -2.73
N LEU A 105 -36.29 -13.13 -1.44
CA LEU A 105 -36.08 -14.46 -0.83
C LEU A 105 -37.38 -15.28 -0.81
N SER A 106 -38.54 -14.64 -0.54
CA SER A 106 -39.85 -15.28 -0.59
C SER A 106 -40.28 -15.73 -1.99
N SER A 107 -39.71 -15.11 -3.05
CA SER A 107 -39.92 -15.56 -4.43
C SER A 107 -39.11 -16.79 -4.84
N GLY A 108 -38.40 -17.44 -3.86
CA GLY A 108 -37.59 -18.64 -4.10
C GLY A 108 -36.16 -18.40 -4.57
N ILE A 109 -35.69 -17.15 -4.56
CA ILE A 109 -34.28 -16.85 -4.84
C ILE A 109 -33.47 -17.15 -3.59
N SER A 110 -32.46 -18.02 -3.71
CA SER A 110 -31.60 -18.38 -2.57
C SER A 110 -30.72 -17.19 -2.15
N PHE A 111 -30.33 -17.16 -0.87
CA PHE A 111 -29.42 -16.17 -0.31
C PHE A 111 -28.08 -16.10 -1.07
N ASN A 112 -27.54 -17.26 -1.44
CA ASN A 112 -26.30 -17.34 -2.24
C ASN A 112 -26.48 -16.69 -3.61
N ARG A 113 -27.63 -16.85 -4.25
CA ARG A 113 -27.92 -16.23 -5.56
C ARG A 113 -28.06 -14.70 -5.44
N LEU A 114 -28.62 -14.23 -4.32
CA LEU A 114 -28.71 -12.79 -4.02
C LEU A 114 -27.32 -12.17 -3.79
N ALA A 115 -26.35 -12.90 -3.23
CA ALA A 115 -25.00 -12.44 -3.00
C ALA A 115 -24.18 -12.21 -4.29
N VAL A 116 -24.52 -12.94 -5.39
CA VAL A 116 -23.75 -12.89 -6.65
C VAL A 116 -23.55 -11.47 -7.20
N PRO A 117 -24.57 -10.63 -7.40
CA PRO A 117 -24.40 -9.28 -7.94
C PRO A 117 -23.53 -8.38 -7.04
N TYR A 118 -23.53 -8.57 -5.72
CA TYR A 118 -22.67 -7.86 -4.79
C TYR A 118 -21.19 -8.26 -5.00
N ILE A 119 -20.93 -9.56 -5.09
CA ILE A 119 -19.58 -10.09 -5.32
C ILE A 119 -19.05 -9.63 -6.68
N VAL A 120 -19.88 -9.67 -7.73
CA VAL A 120 -19.50 -9.19 -9.07
C VAL A 120 -19.15 -7.70 -9.04
N SER A 121 -19.95 -6.87 -8.36
CA SER A 121 -19.67 -5.44 -8.21
C SER A 121 -18.38 -5.19 -7.42
N ALA A 122 -18.16 -5.94 -6.33
CA ALA A 122 -16.96 -5.84 -5.53
C ALA A 122 -15.71 -6.27 -6.31
N VAL A 123 -15.77 -7.35 -7.10
CA VAL A 123 -14.69 -7.78 -8.00
C VAL A 123 -14.35 -6.69 -9.02
N PHE A 124 -15.38 -6.08 -9.63
CA PHE A 124 -15.18 -4.99 -10.58
C PHE A 124 -14.46 -3.79 -9.94
N ILE A 125 -14.90 -3.37 -8.75
CA ILE A 125 -14.25 -2.28 -8.00
C ILE A 125 -12.82 -2.68 -7.60
N SER A 126 -12.62 -3.91 -7.11
CA SER A 126 -11.32 -4.42 -6.69
C SER A 126 -10.32 -4.47 -7.85
N ILE A 127 -10.76 -4.88 -9.04
CA ILE A 127 -9.90 -4.82 -10.24
C ILE A 127 -9.56 -3.38 -10.59
N GLY A 128 -10.54 -2.47 -10.52
CA GLY A 128 -10.31 -1.04 -10.76
C GLY A 128 -9.29 -0.44 -9.79
N THR A 129 -9.44 -0.68 -8.49
CA THR A 129 -8.50 -0.22 -7.45
C THR A 129 -7.12 -0.86 -7.59
N LEU A 130 -7.05 -2.14 -8.00
CA LEU A 130 -5.78 -2.80 -8.27
C LEU A 130 -5.05 -2.13 -9.44
N VAL A 131 -5.72 -1.90 -10.56
CA VAL A 131 -5.13 -1.21 -11.74
C VAL A 131 -4.67 0.20 -11.36
N LEU A 132 -5.47 0.94 -10.60
CA LEU A 132 -5.06 2.25 -10.06
C LEU A 132 -3.77 2.14 -9.24
N SER A 133 -3.70 1.19 -8.32
CA SER A 133 -2.57 0.99 -7.41
C SER A 133 -1.29 0.55 -8.14
N LEU A 134 -1.42 -0.28 -9.17
CA LEU A 134 -0.26 -0.84 -9.87
C LEU A 134 0.38 0.15 -10.86
N TYR A 135 -0.44 0.98 -11.55
CA TYR A 135 0.01 1.74 -12.70
C TYR A 135 -0.29 3.23 -12.65
N ILE A 136 -1.41 3.67 -12.06
CA ILE A 136 -1.86 5.07 -12.14
C ILE A 136 -1.37 5.89 -10.93
N ILE A 137 -1.48 5.33 -9.74
CA ILE A 137 -1.11 6.03 -8.50
C ILE A 137 0.41 6.30 -8.40
N PRO A 138 1.32 5.38 -8.78
CA PRO A 138 2.74 5.65 -8.65
C PRO A 138 3.22 6.90 -9.41
N PRO A 139 2.97 7.09 -10.71
CA PRO A 139 3.35 8.31 -11.40
C PRO A 139 2.59 9.56 -10.92
N ALA A 140 1.36 9.40 -10.41
CA ALA A 140 0.62 10.50 -9.78
C ALA A 140 1.30 10.94 -8.47
N ASN A 141 1.78 9.99 -7.66
CA ASN A 141 2.50 10.29 -6.43
C ASN A 141 3.81 11.06 -6.68
N VAL A 142 4.54 10.79 -7.76
CA VAL A 142 5.73 11.57 -8.13
C VAL A 142 5.38 13.06 -8.21
N LYS A 143 4.33 13.42 -8.97
CA LYS A 143 3.88 14.82 -9.14
C LYS A 143 3.38 15.43 -7.83
N ARG A 144 2.65 14.65 -7.04
CA ARG A 144 2.16 15.07 -5.72
C ARG A 144 3.30 15.37 -4.76
N ILE A 145 4.30 14.48 -4.70
CA ILE A 145 5.47 14.64 -3.82
C ILE A 145 6.31 15.82 -4.25
N GLU A 146 6.51 16.01 -5.57
CA GLU A 146 7.20 17.18 -6.12
C GLU A 146 6.54 18.49 -5.67
N TYR A 147 5.22 18.61 -5.84
CA TYR A 147 4.46 19.77 -5.34
C TYR A 147 4.62 19.96 -3.82
N THR A 148 4.48 18.88 -3.06
CA THR A 148 4.58 18.92 -1.59
C THR A 148 5.97 19.37 -1.14
N ASN A 149 7.02 18.92 -1.81
CA ASN A 149 8.40 19.33 -1.51
C ASN A 149 8.68 20.79 -1.90
N GLN A 150 8.02 21.29 -2.93
CA GLN A 150 8.22 22.64 -3.42
C GLN A 150 7.48 23.69 -2.57
N TRP A 151 6.23 23.40 -2.15
CA TRP A 151 5.34 24.41 -1.57
C TRP A 151 4.96 24.14 -0.12
N VAL A 152 4.83 22.88 0.29
CA VAL A 152 4.28 22.50 1.62
C VAL A 152 5.37 22.23 2.65
N LYS A 153 6.48 21.63 2.25
CA LYS A 153 7.60 21.33 3.16
C LYS A 153 8.77 22.21 2.83
N ASN A 154 9.40 22.76 3.88
CA ASN A 154 10.73 23.33 3.75
C ASN A 154 11.65 22.30 3.09
N LYS A 155 12.52 22.79 2.19
CA LYS A 155 13.45 22.02 1.36
C LYS A 155 13.78 20.63 1.94
N ARG A 156 13.48 19.60 1.13
CA ARG A 156 13.81 18.21 1.41
C ARG A 156 15.28 18.11 1.77
N VAL A 157 15.57 17.81 3.02
CA VAL A 157 16.89 17.38 3.43
C VAL A 157 16.85 15.87 3.36
N ASP A 158 17.42 15.32 2.30
CA ASP A 158 17.56 13.89 2.12
C ASP A 158 18.71 13.43 3.04
N TYR A 159 18.35 12.85 4.18
CA TYR A 159 19.30 12.20 5.07
C TYR A 159 19.27 10.69 4.83
N GLY A 160 20.43 10.09 4.76
CA GLY A 160 20.58 8.64 4.93
C GLY A 160 20.91 8.36 6.40
N ASP A 161 20.02 7.75 7.16
CA ASP A 161 20.29 7.34 8.52
C ASP A 161 20.56 5.83 8.57
N ASN A 162 21.58 5.43 9.33
CA ASN A 162 21.97 4.03 9.54
C ASN A 162 22.09 3.23 8.23
N VAL A 163 22.90 3.77 7.31
CA VAL A 163 23.13 3.18 5.99
C VAL A 163 24.02 1.94 6.16
N GLN A 164 23.52 0.77 5.75
CA GLN A 164 24.27 -0.49 5.74
C GLN A 164 24.20 -1.09 4.33
N LEU A 165 25.35 -1.34 3.74
CA LEU A 165 25.49 -1.87 2.39
C LEU A 165 26.54 -2.96 2.33
N GLN A 166 26.27 -4.03 1.62
CA GLN A 166 27.30 -4.97 1.21
C GLN A 166 27.92 -4.48 -0.12
N MET A 167 29.14 -3.98 -0.07
CA MET A 167 29.85 -3.46 -1.24
C MET A 167 30.26 -4.57 -2.23
N ARG A 168 30.68 -5.72 -1.67
CA ARG A 168 31.03 -6.95 -2.36
C ARG A 168 30.96 -8.10 -1.34
N PRO A 169 30.90 -9.36 -1.78
CA PRO A 169 30.89 -10.49 -0.83
C PRO A 169 32.01 -10.36 0.21
N GLY A 170 31.62 -10.37 1.48
CA GLY A 170 32.55 -10.23 2.62
C GLY A 170 32.97 -8.80 2.96
N VAL A 171 32.52 -7.75 2.24
CA VAL A 171 32.84 -6.36 2.60
C VAL A 171 31.58 -5.59 2.90
N MET A 172 31.42 -5.20 4.17
CA MET A 172 30.28 -4.42 4.68
C MET A 172 30.68 -2.97 4.85
N PHE A 173 29.80 -2.07 4.43
CA PHE A 173 29.90 -0.63 4.66
C PHE A 173 28.77 -0.22 5.62
N HIS A 174 29.11 0.57 6.61
CA HIS A 174 28.17 1.21 7.51
C HIS A 174 28.47 2.70 7.61
N MET A 175 27.41 3.50 7.65
CA MET A 175 27.46 4.94 7.86
C MET A 175 26.29 5.37 8.71
N GLU A 176 26.54 6.03 9.81
CA GLU A 176 25.50 6.42 10.76
C GLU A 176 24.54 7.45 10.15
N ARG A 177 25.08 8.46 9.46
CA ARG A 177 24.28 9.53 8.86
C ARG A 177 24.95 10.09 7.61
N TYR A 178 24.16 10.39 6.60
CA TYR A 178 24.56 11.12 5.40
C TYR A 178 23.68 12.34 5.16
N ASP A 179 24.29 13.49 4.95
CA ASP A 179 23.62 14.74 4.56
C ASP A 179 23.84 15.00 3.07
N ASN A 180 22.77 14.91 2.30
CA ASN A 180 22.83 15.10 0.84
C ASN A 180 23.08 16.56 0.43
N THR A 181 22.77 17.54 1.29
CA THR A 181 22.98 18.97 1.00
C THR A 181 24.45 19.31 1.01
N THR A 182 25.17 18.79 2.02
CA THR A 182 26.61 19.01 2.20
C THR A 182 27.45 17.92 1.56
N LYS A 183 26.84 16.81 1.12
CA LYS A 183 27.48 15.57 0.65
C LYS A 183 28.43 14.94 1.68
N HIS A 184 28.13 15.13 2.94
CA HIS A 184 28.91 14.61 4.07
C HIS A 184 28.24 13.39 4.70
N GLY A 185 29.03 12.32 4.86
CA GLY A 185 28.72 11.17 5.71
C GLY A 185 29.46 11.25 7.04
N TYR A 186 28.84 10.74 8.10
CA TYR A 186 29.36 10.76 9.45
C TYR A 186 29.43 9.34 10.03
N HIS A 187 30.47 9.08 10.82
CA HIS A 187 30.74 7.80 11.51
C HIS A 187 30.67 6.60 10.56
N ILE A 188 31.66 6.50 9.69
CA ILE A 188 31.76 5.46 8.67
C ILE A 188 32.56 4.28 9.21
N SER A 189 32.13 3.06 8.92
CA SER A 189 32.95 1.87 9.03
C SER A 189 32.90 1.01 7.77
N ILE A 190 34.06 0.49 7.37
CA ILE A 190 34.20 -0.49 6.29
C ILE A 190 34.85 -1.71 6.89
N GLU A 191 34.14 -2.83 6.85
CA GLU A 191 34.56 -4.09 7.48
C GLU A 191 34.73 -5.16 6.41
N GLU A 192 35.89 -5.82 6.40
CA GLU A 192 36.18 -6.93 5.50
C GLU A 192 36.27 -8.23 6.29
N PHE A 193 35.40 -9.18 5.89
CA PHE A 193 35.36 -10.53 6.47
C PHE A 193 35.89 -11.54 5.47
N LYS A 194 36.67 -12.47 5.94
CA LYS A 194 37.12 -13.67 5.22
C LYS A 194 36.76 -14.89 6.04
N ASP A 195 36.00 -15.81 5.48
CA ASP A 195 35.50 -17.00 6.17
C ASP A 195 34.80 -16.68 7.50
N ASN A 196 33.98 -15.63 7.53
CA ASN A 196 33.28 -15.08 8.69
C ASN A 196 34.21 -14.54 9.83
N VAL A 197 35.50 -14.35 9.54
CA VAL A 197 36.43 -13.72 10.44
C VAL A 197 36.74 -12.31 9.95
N LEU A 198 36.71 -11.33 10.87
CA LEU A 198 37.05 -9.94 10.55
C LEU A 198 38.56 -9.83 10.29
N VAL A 199 38.96 -9.45 9.09
CA VAL A 199 40.37 -9.32 8.70
C VAL A 199 40.81 -7.85 8.56
N SER A 200 39.87 -6.93 8.32
CA SER A 200 40.18 -5.51 8.19
C SER A 200 38.98 -4.67 8.60
N ARG A 201 39.24 -3.56 9.30
CA ARG A 201 38.23 -2.56 9.64
C ARG A 201 38.80 -1.16 9.48
N ILE A 202 38.12 -0.38 8.65
CA ILE A 202 38.41 1.04 8.50
C ILE A 202 37.28 1.81 9.16
N THR A 203 37.60 2.70 10.09
CA THR A 203 36.64 3.63 10.70
C THR A 203 37.04 5.06 10.35
N ALA A 204 36.11 5.93 10.04
CA ALA A 204 36.36 7.35 9.78
C ALA A 204 35.30 8.21 10.43
N GLN A 205 35.66 9.39 10.93
CA GLN A 205 34.70 10.32 11.54
C GLN A 205 33.78 10.92 10.51
N SER A 206 34.31 11.25 9.33
CA SER A 206 33.50 11.75 8.24
C SER A 206 34.00 11.28 6.87
N ALA A 207 33.12 11.32 5.88
CA ALA A 207 33.44 11.10 4.48
C ALA A 207 32.72 12.11 3.59
N VAL A 208 33.40 12.59 2.58
CA VAL A 208 32.83 13.49 1.58
C VAL A 208 32.75 12.77 0.25
N TYR A 209 31.56 12.77 -0.34
CA TYR A 209 31.36 12.27 -1.69
C TYR A 209 31.85 13.28 -2.71
N ASP A 210 32.76 12.89 -3.58
CA ASP A 210 33.27 13.74 -4.66
C ASP A 210 32.48 13.47 -5.96
N THR A 211 32.88 12.46 -6.71
CA THR A 211 32.23 12.06 -7.98
C THR A 211 32.56 10.61 -8.32
N LEU A 212 31.68 9.95 -9.10
CA LEU A 212 31.95 8.60 -9.63
C LEU A 212 32.40 7.56 -8.58
N GLY A 213 31.73 7.54 -7.43
CA GLY A 213 32.02 6.58 -6.37
C GLY A 213 33.28 6.87 -5.57
N ARG A 214 33.90 8.05 -5.75
CA ARG A 214 35.07 8.48 -4.93
C ARG A 214 34.61 9.14 -3.65
N TRP A 215 35.18 8.66 -2.54
CA TRP A 215 34.91 9.17 -1.22
C TRP A 215 36.21 9.55 -0.53
N LYS A 216 36.21 10.72 0.08
CA LYS A 216 37.32 11.23 0.89
C LYS A 216 36.98 11.00 2.35
N LEU A 217 37.65 10.04 2.96
CA LEU A 217 37.52 9.73 4.39
C LEU A 217 38.43 10.66 5.18
N SER A 218 37.89 11.25 6.27
CA SER A 218 38.65 12.12 7.17
C SER A 218 38.77 11.48 8.56
N ASP A 219 39.90 11.66 9.18
CA ASP A 219 40.23 11.12 10.51
C ASP A 219 39.98 9.61 10.59
N TYR A 220 40.69 8.88 9.75
CA TYR A 220 40.51 7.44 9.65
C TYR A 220 41.47 6.62 10.52
N ASN A 221 40.96 5.47 11.00
CA ASN A 221 41.71 4.42 11.65
C ASN A 221 41.53 3.12 10.87
N HIS A 222 42.61 2.58 10.34
CA HIS A 222 42.63 1.29 9.64
C HIS A 222 43.25 0.23 10.50
N ARG A 223 42.48 -0.77 10.90
CA ARG A 223 42.89 -1.91 11.72
C ARG A 223 42.92 -3.16 10.84
N LYS A 224 44.05 -3.86 10.80
CA LYS A 224 44.19 -5.16 10.15
C LYS A 224 44.45 -6.24 11.20
N PHE A 225 43.73 -7.33 11.06
CA PHE A 225 43.79 -8.47 12.00
C PHE A 225 44.45 -9.66 11.31
N ASP A 226 45.50 -10.20 11.92
CA ASP A 226 46.16 -11.43 11.48
C ASP A 226 46.25 -12.37 12.71
N GLY A 227 45.19 -13.17 12.86
CA GLY A 227 44.97 -13.98 14.04
C GLY A 227 44.84 -13.10 15.32
N LEU A 228 45.74 -13.24 16.25
CA LEU A 228 45.80 -12.43 17.49
C LEU A 228 46.62 -11.15 17.36
N LYS A 229 47.24 -10.91 16.19
CA LYS A 229 48.05 -9.71 15.94
C LYS A 229 47.22 -8.64 15.25
N GLU A 230 47.23 -7.45 15.83
CA GLU A 230 46.57 -6.27 15.28
C GLU A 230 47.61 -5.24 14.82
N THR A 231 47.40 -4.71 13.63
CA THR A 231 48.18 -3.58 13.10
C THR A 231 47.25 -2.41 12.87
N MET A 232 47.54 -1.26 13.47
CA MET A 232 46.72 -0.05 13.37
C MET A 232 47.49 1.04 12.61
N THR A 233 46.83 1.63 11.63
CA THR A 233 47.34 2.78 10.87
C THR A 233 46.30 3.90 10.95
N THR A 234 46.73 5.09 11.35
CA THR A 234 45.87 6.27 11.46
C THR A 234 46.33 7.34 10.48
N GLY A 235 45.40 8.15 10.00
CA GLY A 235 45.70 9.27 9.13
C GLY A 235 44.57 10.29 9.06
N SER A 236 44.92 11.49 8.63
CA SER A 236 43.95 12.59 8.53
C SER A 236 43.06 12.51 7.32
N MET A 237 43.55 11.95 6.18
CA MET A 237 42.78 11.85 4.92
C MET A 237 43.12 10.58 4.16
N MET A 238 42.09 9.94 3.57
CA MET A 238 42.26 8.80 2.68
C MET A 238 41.23 8.86 1.56
N ASP A 239 41.72 8.86 0.32
CA ASP A 239 40.85 8.72 -0.86
C ASP A 239 40.56 7.24 -1.09
N THR A 240 39.30 6.90 -1.18
CA THR A 240 38.87 5.52 -1.45
C THR A 240 37.80 5.48 -2.52
N LEU A 241 37.83 4.44 -3.35
CA LEU A 241 36.81 4.17 -4.34
C LEU A 241 35.78 3.19 -3.72
N LEU A 242 34.59 3.70 -3.43
CA LEU A 242 33.49 2.89 -3.00
C LEU A 242 32.54 2.76 -4.20
N ASN A 243 32.27 1.55 -4.68
CA ASN A 243 31.47 1.29 -5.88
C ASN A 243 29.97 1.57 -5.69
N PHE A 244 29.62 2.67 -5.02
CA PHE A 244 28.24 3.13 -4.86
C PHE A 244 28.17 4.65 -4.78
N ASP A 245 27.04 5.17 -5.23
CA ASP A 245 26.70 6.58 -5.18
C ASP A 245 25.70 6.87 -4.04
N PRO A 246 25.61 8.14 -3.56
CA PRO A 246 24.60 8.52 -2.58
C PRO A 246 23.17 8.17 -2.97
N LYS A 247 22.86 8.10 -4.25
CA LYS A 247 21.55 7.70 -4.77
C LYS A 247 21.18 6.26 -4.44
N ASP A 248 22.16 5.39 -4.19
CA ASP A 248 21.93 3.98 -3.90
C ASP A 248 21.38 3.74 -2.49
N PHE A 249 21.59 4.68 -1.57
CA PHE A 249 21.15 4.59 -0.18
C PHE A 249 20.28 5.77 0.30
N LEU A 250 20.20 6.85 -0.48
CA LEU A 250 19.28 7.94 -0.20
C LEU A 250 17.87 7.51 -0.57
N ILE A 251 17.22 6.87 0.38
CA ILE A 251 15.81 6.52 0.29
C ILE A 251 15.01 7.69 0.84
N SER A 252 14.34 8.40 -0.04
CA SER A 252 13.43 9.43 0.38
C SER A 252 12.18 8.84 1.02
N LYS A 253 11.71 9.49 2.08
CA LYS A 253 10.43 9.13 2.69
C LYS A 253 9.33 9.16 1.61
N ASN A 254 8.65 8.02 1.40
CA ASN A 254 7.61 7.77 0.39
C ASN A 254 8.11 7.45 -1.03
N ASP A 255 9.39 7.18 -1.27
CA ASP A 255 9.86 6.72 -2.58
C ASP A 255 9.21 5.38 -2.99
N GLN A 256 8.88 4.52 -2.01
CA GLN A 256 8.15 3.28 -2.24
C GLN A 256 6.78 3.49 -2.90
N GLU A 257 6.15 4.66 -2.70
CA GLU A 257 4.85 4.98 -3.29
C GLU A 257 4.94 5.48 -4.74
N THR A 258 6.15 5.82 -5.21
CA THR A 258 6.39 6.37 -6.55
C THR A 258 6.68 5.32 -7.60
N LEU A 259 7.12 4.14 -7.18
CA LEU A 259 7.48 3.04 -8.08
C LEU A 259 6.24 2.25 -8.50
N THR A 260 6.14 1.92 -9.79
CA THR A 260 5.15 0.96 -10.27
C THR A 260 5.42 -0.43 -9.70
N SER A 261 4.42 -1.29 -9.64
CA SER A 261 4.63 -2.60 -9.00
C SER A 261 5.69 -3.49 -9.67
N PRO A 262 5.88 -3.50 -11.00
CA PRO A 262 7.01 -4.18 -11.61
C PRO A 262 8.37 -3.59 -11.21
N GLU A 263 8.47 -2.25 -11.19
CA GLU A 263 9.69 -1.55 -10.76
C GLU A 263 9.99 -1.80 -9.29
N LEU A 264 8.95 -1.74 -8.44
CA LEU A 264 9.03 -2.00 -7.01
C LEU A 264 9.54 -3.43 -6.73
N LYS A 265 9.01 -4.43 -7.45
CA LYS A 265 9.47 -5.82 -7.33
C LYS A 265 10.93 -5.97 -7.74
N ARG A 266 11.33 -5.35 -8.87
CA ARG A 266 12.73 -5.37 -9.33
C ARG A 266 13.64 -4.72 -8.30
N TYR A 267 13.27 -3.54 -7.82
CA TYR A 267 14.01 -2.81 -6.79
C TYR A 267 14.20 -3.65 -5.51
N ILE A 268 13.13 -4.28 -4.99
CA ILE A 268 13.20 -5.15 -3.83
C ILE A 268 14.20 -6.30 -4.05
N THR A 269 14.18 -6.92 -5.24
CA THR A 269 15.08 -8.03 -5.55
C THR A 269 16.54 -7.58 -5.59
N GLU A 270 16.83 -6.49 -6.28
CA GLU A 270 18.19 -5.92 -6.40
C GLU A 270 18.74 -5.48 -5.02
N GLN A 271 17.91 -4.81 -4.20
CA GLN A 271 18.35 -4.36 -2.89
C GLN A 271 18.52 -5.53 -1.89
N ARG A 272 17.73 -6.59 -2.02
CA ARG A 272 17.90 -7.79 -1.21
C ARG A 272 19.20 -8.52 -1.55
N GLU A 273 19.58 -8.60 -2.83
CA GLU A 273 20.85 -9.16 -3.27
C GLU A 273 22.05 -8.34 -2.76
N ARG A 274 21.87 -7.01 -2.63
CA ARG A 274 22.87 -6.10 -2.06
C ARG A 274 22.92 -6.09 -0.52
N GLY A 275 22.02 -6.82 0.16
CA GLY A 275 21.96 -6.88 1.62
C GLY A 275 21.59 -5.56 2.30
N VAL A 276 20.85 -4.68 1.62
CA VAL A 276 20.42 -3.39 2.18
C VAL A 276 19.37 -3.58 3.26
N ALA A 277 19.57 -2.96 4.43
CA ALA A 277 18.75 -3.18 5.61
C ALA A 277 17.32 -2.62 5.54
N ASN A 278 17.07 -1.51 4.85
CA ASN A 278 15.80 -0.76 4.91
C ASN A 278 14.80 -1.10 3.81
N ILE A 279 14.76 -2.35 3.37
CA ILE A 279 13.86 -2.77 2.27
C ILE A 279 12.41 -3.06 2.73
N GLN A 280 12.18 -3.18 4.04
CA GLN A 280 10.86 -3.53 4.60
C GLN A 280 9.74 -2.60 4.14
N GLN A 281 9.99 -1.30 4.04
CA GLN A 281 8.98 -0.32 3.60
C GLN A 281 8.52 -0.57 2.16
N PHE A 282 9.44 -0.97 1.28
CA PHE A 282 9.15 -1.31 -0.12
C PHE A 282 8.37 -2.63 -0.22
N GLU A 283 8.75 -3.63 0.57
CA GLU A 283 8.03 -4.91 0.65
C GLU A 283 6.61 -4.73 1.20
N ILE A 284 6.45 -3.92 2.26
CA ILE A 284 5.15 -3.57 2.83
C ILE A 284 4.27 -2.91 1.77
N GLU A 285 4.79 -1.92 1.05
CA GLU A 285 4.02 -1.23 0.01
C GLU A 285 3.61 -2.21 -1.11
N TYR A 286 4.51 -3.09 -1.53
CA TYR A 286 4.21 -4.11 -2.54
C TYR A 286 3.08 -5.04 -2.10
N GLU A 287 3.16 -5.64 -0.92
CA GLU A 287 2.14 -6.55 -0.40
C GLU A 287 0.83 -5.83 -0.08
N LYS A 288 0.88 -4.59 0.43
CA LYS A 288 -0.27 -3.75 0.75
C LYS A 288 -1.19 -3.53 -0.45
N ARG A 289 -0.64 -3.32 -1.65
CA ARG A 289 -1.43 -3.12 -2.89
C ARG A 289 -2.37 -4.30 -3.16
N TYR A 290 -1.88 -5.52 -2.97
CA TYR A 290 -2.69 -6.74 -3.15
C TYR A 290 -3.61 -7.00 -1.96
N ALA A 291 -3.13 -6.81 -0.75
CA ALA A 291 -3.90 -7.02 0.47
C ALA A 291 -5.14 -6.11 0.52
N MET A 292 -5.01 -4.83 0.16
CA MET A 292 -6.12 -3.89 0.11
C MET A 292 -7.18 -4.26 -0.94
N THR A 293 -6.74 -4.80 -2.07
CA THR A 293 -7.67 -5.30 -3.10
C THR A 293 -8.50 -6.48 -2.57
N ALA A 294 -7.88 -7.42 -1.87
CA ALA A 294 -8.58 -8.55 -1.25
C ALA A 294 -9.53 -8.09 -0.13
N ALA A 295 -9.15 -7.07 0.64
CA ALA A 295 -9.96 -6.50 1.70
C ALA A 295 -11.32 -6.00 1.21
N ALA A 296 -11.39 -5.37 0.05
CA ALA A 296 -12.64 -4.88 -0.51
C ALA A 296 -13.66 -6.02 -0.75
N LEU A 297 -13.20 -7.19 -1.19
CA LEU A 297 -14.05 -8.38 -1.37
C LEU A 297 -14.51 -8.95 -0.03
N ILE A 298 -13.60 -9.10 0.93
CA ILE A 298 -13.88 -9.63 2.25
C ILE A 298 -14.92 -8.76 2.98
N LEU A 299 -14.68 -7.45 2.98
CA LEU A 299 -15.58 -6.48 3.61
C LEU A 299 -16.95 -6.43 2.91
N THR A 300 -17.01 -6.63 1.59
CA THR A 300 -18.28 -6.75 0.87
C THR A 300 -19.11 -7.92 1.42
N ILE A 301 -18.50 -9.08 1.62
CA ILE A 301 -19.20 -10.27 2.16
C ILE A 301 -19.68 -10.01 3.58
N ILE A 302 -18.86 -9.38 4.42
CA ILE A 302 -19.25 -9.00 5.78
C ILE A 302 -20.42 -8.02 5.76
N GLY A 303 -20.32 -6.96 4.97
CA GLY A 303 -21.35 -5.92 4.87
C GLY A 303 -22.68 -6.45 4.37
N PHE A 304 -22.66 -7.28 3.32
CA PHE A 304 -23.84 -7.95 2.79
C PHE A 304 -24.48 -8.87 3.85
N SER A 305 -23.68 -9.70 4.52
CA SER A 305 -24.17 -10.63 5.53
C SER A 305 -24.79 -9.93 6.74
N LEU A 306 -24.18 -8.82 7.17
CA LEU A 306 -24.62 -8.04 8.32
C LEU A 306 -25.94 -7.31 8.04
N SER A 307 -26.07 -6.74 6.83
CA SER A 307 -27.14 -5.81 6.47
C SER A 307 -28.31 -6.44 5.74
N SER A 308 -28.22 -7.73 5.37
CA SER A 308 -29.27 -8.44 4.63
C SER A 308 -30.53 -8.73 5.44
N ARG A 309 -30.48 -8.64 6.77
CA ARG A 309 -31.61 -8.84 7.66
C ARG A 309 -32.07 -7.53 8.29
N LYS A 310 -33.38 -7.37 8.40
CA LYS A 310 -33.97 -6.22 9.09
C LYS A 310 -33.70 -6.32 10.59
N VAL A 311 -33.11 -5.28 11.16
CA VAL A 311 -32.79 -5.19 12.58
C VAL A 311 -33.69 -4.14 13.24
N ARG A 312 -34.08 -4.36 14.51
CA ARG A 312 -34.94 -3.43 15.26
C ARG A 312 -34.36 -2.00 15.39
N GLY A 313 -33.04 -1.85 15.27
CA GLY A 313 -32.35 -0.54 15.26
C GLY A 313 -32.32 0.18 13.91
N GLY A 314 -32.92 -0.39 12.87
CA GLY A 314 -32.98 0.20 11.52
C GLY A 314 -31.63 0.33 10.82
N THR A 315 -31.62 1.07 9.71
CA THR A 315 -30.43 1.33 8.86
C THR A 315 -29.28 1.96 9.65
N GLY A 316 -29.60 2.84 10.63
CA GLY A 316 -28.58 3.57 11.40
C GLY A 316 -27.67 2.65 12.23
N LEU A 317 -28.23 1.63 12.88
CA LEU A 317 -27.44 0.67 13.67
C LEU A 317 -26.48 -0.13 12.77
N ASN A 318 -26.95 -0.60 11.63
CA ASN A 318 -26.11 -1.34 10.69
C ASN A 318 -24.94 -0.47 10.15
N ILE A 319 -25.21 0.80 9.86
CA ILE A 319 -24.16 1.75 9.41
C ILE A 319 -23.15 1.98 10.53
N MET A 320 -23.60 2.16 11.78
CA MET A 320 -22.70 2.35 12.92
C MET A 320 -21.79 1.13 13.12
N ILE A 321 -22.34 -0.08 13.13
CA ILE A 321 -21.55 -1.32 13.22
C ILE A 321 -20.57 -1.41 12.04
N GLY A 322 -21.01 -1.04 10.85
CA GLY A 322 -20.16 -1.01 9.65
C GLY A 322 -18.98 -0.06 9.78
N ILE A 323 -19.22 1.15 10.26
CA ILE A 323 -18.16 2.13 10.50
C ILE A 323 -17.14 1.59 11.51
N VAL A 324 -17.61 1.05 12.64
CA VAL A 324 -16.74 0.47 13.67
C VAL A 324 -15.89 -0.68 13.11
N LEU A 325 -16.49 -1.61 12.36
CA LEU A 325 -15.74 -2.72 11.75
C LEU A 325 -14.75 -2.25 10.69
N SER A 326 -15.11 -1.25 9.86
CA SER A 326 -14.18 -0.67 8.87
C SER A 326 -12.97 -0.03 9.53
N PHE A 327 -13.22 0.76 10.57
CA PHE A 327 -12.17 1.40 11.35
C PHE A 327 -11.28 0.35 12.04
N SER A 328 -11.88 -0.69 12.63
CA SER A 328 -11.14 -1.79 13.24
C SER A 328 -10.23 -2.49 12.23
N TYR A 329 -10.71 -2.70 11.00
CA TYR A 329 -9.87 -3.26 9.92
C TYR A 329 -8.68 -2.36 9.61
N ILE A 330 -8.91 -1.05 9.40
CA ILE A 330 -7.85 -0.10 9.07
C ILE A 330 -6.84 0.00 10.21
N LEU A 331 -7.30 0.12 11.45
CA LEU A 331 -6.42 0.16 12.63
C LEU A 331 -5.58 -1.11 12.74
N PHE A 332 -6.19 -2.27 12.55
CA PHE A 332 -5.48 -3.54 12.62
C PHE A 332 -4.43 -3.65 11.51
N MET A 333 -4.75 -3.22 10.28
CA MET A 333 -3.79 -3.13 9.19
C MET A 333 -2.62 -2.20 9.55
N GLN A 334 -2.90 -1.05 10.16
CA GLN A 334 -1.86 -0.09 10.56
C GLN A 334 -0.95 -0.65 11.66
N VAL A 335 -1.53 -1.33 12.64
CA VAL A 335 -0.77 -2.00 13.72
C VAL A 335 0.15 -3.07 13.13
N THR A 336 -0.37 -3.97 12.30
CA THR A 336 0.44 -5.03 11.68
C THR A 336 1.53 -4.48 10.76
N GLN A 337 1.24 -3.38 10.04
CA GLN A 337 2.23 -2.65 9.25
C GLN A 337 3.38 -2.13 10.13
N THR A 338 3.06 -1.54 11.28
CA THR A 338 4.07 -1.04 12.23
C THR A 338 4.95 -2.18 12.76
N PHE A 339 4.37 -3.34 13.05
CA PHE A 339 5.16 -4.52 13.45
C PHE A 339 6.14 -4.97 12.35
N ALA A 340 5.73 -4.93 11.09
CA ALA A 340 6.62 -5.25 9.98
C ALA A 340 7.72 -4.18 9.79
N GLN A 341 7.39 -2.90 9.92
CA GLN A 341 8.36 -1.80 9.82
C GLN A 341 9.48 -1.91 10.87
N ASN A 342 9.14 -2.39 12.06
CA ASN A 342 10.10 -2.59 13.14
C ASN A 342 10.80 -3.97 13.09
N GLY A 343 10.58 -4.77 12.03
CA GLY A 343 11.25 -6.05 11.84
C GLY A 343 10.75 -7.21 12.71
N TYR A 344 9.65 -7.03 13.48
CA TYR A 344 9.09 -8.11 14.32
C TYR A 344 8.43 -9.23 13.52
N THR A 345 8.03 -8.96 12.29
CA THR A 345 7.41 -9.95 11.40
C THR A 345 7.71 -9.63 9.95
N SER A 346 7.58 -10.62 9.07
CA SER A 346 7.78 -10.40 7.64
C SER A 346 6.66 -9.52 7.05
N SER A 347 7.00 -8.68 6.08
CA SER A 347 6.10 -7.74 5.42
C SER A 347 4.86 -8.44 4.84
N ARG A 348 5.06 -9.62 4.23
CA ARG A 348 3.96 -10.42 3.68
C ARG A 348 2.99 -10.88 4.76
N VAL A 349 3.48 -11.51 5.82
CA VAL A 349 2.63 -12.01 6.91
C VAL A 349 1.85 -10.86 7.54
N ALA A 350 2.50 -9.74 7.86
CA ALA A 350 1.87 -8.58 8.46
C ALA A 350 0.70 -8.03 7.63
N MET A 351 0.88 -7.91 6.30
CA MET A 351 -0.16 -7.34 5.43
C MET A 351 -1.34 -8.31 5.20
N TRP A 352 -1.14 -9.63 5.36
CA TRP A 352 -2.20 -10.61 5.14
C TRP A 352 -2.93 -11.05 6.41
N ILE A 353 -2.36 -10.87 7.62
CA ILE A 353 -3.03 -11.22 8.90
C ILE A 353 -4.43 -10.57 9.03
N PRO A 354 -4.62 -9.26 8.77
CA PRO A 354 -5.95 -8.66 8.86
C PRO A 354 -6.94 -9.31 7.91
N ASN A 355 -6.52 -9.61 6.69
CA ASN A 355 -7.37 -10.27 5.70
C ASN A 355 -7.79 -11.68 6.11
N ILE A 356 -6.88 -12.45 6.71
CA ILE A 356 -7.17 -13.80 7.22
C ILE A 356 -8.22 -13.72 8.35
N LEU A 357 -8.00 -12.83 9.34
CA LEU A 357 -8.93 -12.65 10.46
C LEU A 357 -10.32 -12.23 9.97
N PHE A 358 -10.37 -11.20 9.10
CA PHE A 358 -11.65 -10.71 8.59
C PHE A 358 -12.32 -11.70 7.64
N THR A 359 -11.58 -12.57 6.96
CA THR A 359 -12.15 -13.68 6.19
C THR A 359 -12.83 -14.70 7.10
N LEU A 360 -12.26 -15.02 8.25
CA LEU A 360 -12.91 -15.89 9.24
C LEU A 360 -14.21 -15.26 9.74
N ILE A 361 -14.20 -13.98 10.05
CA ILE A 361 -15.40 -13.22 10.43
C ILE A 361 -16.45 -13.26 9.31
N ALA A 362 -16.02 -13.03 8.05
CA ALA A 362 -16.89 -13.08 6.88
C ALA A 362 -17.60 -14.44 6.74
N VAL A 363 -16.85 -15.54 6.86
CA VAL A 363 -17.40 -16.89 6.78
C VAL A 363 -18.43 -17.17 7.88
N VAL A 364 -18.15 -16.77 9.13
CA VAL A 364 -19.07 -16.93 10.25
C VAL A 364 -20.37 -16.14 10.04
N LEU A 365 -20.24 -14.85 9.67
CA LEU A 365 -21.39 -13.98 9.44
C LEU A 365 -22.21 -14.44 8.24
N TYR A 366 -21.56 -14.86 7.15
CA TYR A 366 -22.24 -15.37 5.97
C TYR A 366 -23.03 -16.65 6.25
N LYS A 367 -22.44 -17.62 6.95
CA LYS A 367 -23.13 -18.84 7.38
C LYS A 367 -24.33 -18.54 8.31
N LYS A 368 -24.19 -17.56 9.21
CA LYS A 368 -25.28 -17.14 10.08
C LYS A 368 -26.41 -16.42 9.31
N ALA A 369 -26.05 -15.64 8.30
CA ALA A 369 -27.03 -14.89 7.49
C ALA A 369 -27.75 -15.78 6.47
N SER A 370 -27.13 -16.87 6.00
CA SER A 370 -27.71 -17.80 5.02
C SER A 370 -28.68 -18.82 5.61
N ARG A 371 -28.70 -18.96 6.94
CA ARG A 371 -29.69 -19.77 7.71
C ARG A 371 -30.96 -18.96 8.00
#